data_9260ba3a479f8a633102288d1a1962c7
#
_entry.id   9260ba3a479f8a633102288d1a1962c7
#
_cell.length_a   1.000
_cell.length_b   1.000
_cell.length_c   1.000
_cell.angle_alpha   90.00
_cell.angle_beta   90.00
_cell.angle_gamma   90.00
#
_symmetry.space_group_name_H-M   'P 1'
#
loop_
_entity.id
_entity.type
_entity.pdbx_description
1 polymer ?
#
loop_
_entity_poly.entity_id
_entity_poly.type
_entity_poly.pdbx_seq_one_letter_code
_entity_poly.pdbx_strand_id
1 'polypeptide(L)'
;DNKYINSELNKQHNVSFIEFNDNTKLETELDKGDVCAIIFESIQGVGGLDQPDEDFINGLANYQKKYQVSIIADEVQSGFCRSGQFFAFQKFNIQPDIITIAKGMGNGFPVGGILVNPNIHPQKGILGTTYGGNHLACVASLSVLEYLKKNNICKKALELESYFKHIASKFNSIKKVKGRGLMLGIEFDFDVSELRSKLVYEHKIFTGSSSNKNLIRQIIVTILATLT
;
A
#
# COMPACT_ATOMS: atom_id res chain seq x y z
N ASP A 1 -1.52 7.70 16.41
CA ASP A 1 -0.11 8.15 16.34
C ASP A 1 0.84 6.99 16.41
N ASN A 2 1.43 6.66 15.28
CA ASN A 2 2.44 5.63 15.22
C ASN A 2 3.79 6.23 15.61
N LYS A 3 4.39 5.78 16.73
CA LYS A 3 5.68 6.28 17.24
C LYS A 3 6.82 6.20 16.21
N TYR A 4 6.69 5.36 15.20
CA TYR A 4 7.67 5.24 14.13
C TYR A 4 7.49 6.28 13.02
N ILE A 5 6.27 6.79 12.83
CA ILE A 5 5.95 7.82 11.85
C ILE A 5 6.30 9.21 12.41
N ASN A 6 6.03 9.44 13.69
CA ASN A 6 6.30 10.72 14.37
C ASN A 6 7.69 10.78 15.02
N SER A 7 8.70 10.13 14.44
CA SER A 7 10.07 10.26 14.92
C SER A 7 10.59 11.68 14.77
N GLU A 8 11.57 12.07 15.60
CA GLU A 8 12.23 13.38 15.51
C GLU A 8 12.83 13.63 14.12
N LEU A 9 13.27 12.55 13.45
CA LEU A 9 13.80 12.64 12.10
C LEU A 9 12.75 13.15 11.09
N ASN A 10 11.50 12.64 11.18
CA ASN A 10 10.42 13.08 10.30
C ASN A 10 10.01 14.53 10.59
N LYS A 11 10.02 14.96 11.85
CA LYS A 11 9.74 16.35 12.21
C LYS A 11 10.76 17.33 11.65
N GLN A 12 12.01 16.89 11.48
CA GLN A 12 13.09 17.73 10.97
C GLN A 12 13.06 17.91 9.44
N HIS A 13 12.22 17.14 8.71
CA HIS A 13 12.23 17.11 7.26
C HIS A 13 11.07 17.84 6.58
N ASN A 14 10.47 18.82 7.23
CA ASN A 14 9.36 19.61 6.65
C ASN A 14 8.26 18.70 6.07
N VAL A 15 7.79 17.74 6.84
CA VAL A 15 6.73 16.82 6.46
C VAL A 15 5.46 17.14 7.25
N SER A 16 4.36 17.39 6.55
CA SER A 16 3.03 17.55 7.13
C SER A 16 2.23 16.27 6.91
N PHE A 17 1.62 15.74 7.98
CA PHE A 17 0.73 14.57 7.90
C PHE A 17 -0.72 15.04 7.83
N ILE A 18 -1.41 14.58 6.80
CA ILE A 18 -2.82 14.87 6.55
C ILE A 18 -3.60 13.56 6.71
N GLU A 19 -4.68 13.59 7.47
CA GLU A 19 -5.59 12.45 7.56
C GLU A 19 -6.30 12.24 6.21
N PHE A 20 -6.62 10.99 5.88
CA PHE A 20 -7.41 10.71 4.69
C PHE A 20 -8.74 11.45 4.74
N ASN A 21 -9.14 11.96 3.59
CA ASN A 21 -10.39 12.66 3.33
C ASN A 21 -10.48 14.05 3.98
N ASP A 22 -9.38 14.56 4.53
CA ASP A 22 -9.29 15.95 5.01
C ASP A 22 -8.78 16.90 3.90
N ASN A 23 -9.62 17.12 2.89
CA ASN A 23 -9.31 18.03 1.78
C ASN A 23 -9.04 19.45 2.26
N THR A 24 -9.73 19.91 3.31
CA THR A 24 -9.58 21.28 3.84
C THR A 24 -8.18 21.51 4.41
N LYS A 25 -7.69 20.56 5.21
CA LYS A 25 -6.34 20.65 5.78
C LYS A 25 -5.28 20.49 4.68
N LEU A 26 -5.49 19.60 3.73
CA LEU A 26 -4.58 19.43 2.59
C LEU A 26 -4.47 20.72 1.78
N GLU A 27 -5.57 21.35 1.43
CA GLU A 27 -5.57 22.63 0.69
C GLU A 27 -4.90 23.73 1.49
N THR A 28 -5.14 23.81 2.80
CA THR A 28 -4.47 24.78 3.70
C THR A 28 -2.95 24.62 3.69
N GLU A 29 -2.44 23.38 3.66
CA GLU A 29 -1.01 23.13 3.56
C GLU A 29 -0.46 23.55 2.18
N LEU A 30 -1.19 23.23 1.11
CA LEU A 30 -0.80 23.56 -0.26
C LEU A 30 -0.80 25.07 -0.53
N ASP A 31 -1.70 25.82 0.08
CA ASP A 31 -1.79 27.29 -0.05
C ASP A 31 -0.57 28.02 0.54
N LYS A 32 0.26 27.36 1.36
CA LYS A 32 1.54 27.91 1.84
C LYS A 32 2.56 28.11 0.71
N GLY A 33 2.42 27.35 -0.39
CA GLY A 33 3.28 27.47 -1.57
C GLY A 33 4.68 26.86 -1.43
N ASP A 34 4.93 26.07 -0.38
CA ASP A 34 6.23 25.44 -0.10
C ASP A 34 6.19 23.88 -0.20
N VAL A 35 5.05 23.32 -0.57
CA VAL A 35 4.88 21.88 -0.78
C VAL A 35 5.34 21.48 -2.17
N CYS A 36 6.32 20.57 -2.27
CA CYS A 36 6.81 20.06 -3.56
C CYS A 36 6.13 18.75 -4.00
N ALA A 37 5.66 17.94 -3.06
CA ALA A 37 5.06 16.65 -3.39
C ALA A 37 4.06 16.19 -2.33
N ILE A 38 3.11 15.36 -2.76
CA ILE A 38 2.18 14.62 -1.90
C ILE A 38 2.45 13.13 -2.11
N ILE A 39 2.74 12.41 -1.01
CA ILE A 39 2.86 10.94 -1.04
C ILE A 39 1.66 10.31 -0.34
N PHE A 40 1.09 9.27 -0.95
CA PHE A 40 -0.04 8.56 -0.36
C PHE A 40 0.02 7.06 -0.66
N GLU A 41 -0.54 6.25 0.25
CA GLU A 41 -0.85 4.85 0.00
C GLU A 41 -2.32 4.73 -0.45
N SER A 42 -2.60 4.05 -1.56
CA SER A 42 -3.99 3.79 -1.99
C SER A 42 -4.76 2.89 -1.02
N ILE A 43 -4.03 2.09 -0.25
CA ILE A 43 -4.52 1.29 0.87
C ILE A 43 -3.43 1.36 1.93
N GLN A 44 -3.72 1.95 3.08
CA GLN A 44 -2.73 2.07 4.15
C GLN A 44 -2.26 0.69 4.62
N GLY A 45 -0.95 0.49 4.65
CA GLY A 45 -0.37 -0.76 5.13
C GLY A 45 -0.47 -0.87 6.65
N VAL A 46 0.40 -0.16 7.35
CA VAL A 46 0.48 -0.18 8.82
C VAL A 46 -0.66 0.60 9.46
N GLY A 47 -1.16 1.63 8.81
CA GLY A 47 -2.20 2.52 9.30
C GLY A 47 -3.59 1.89 9.49
N GLY A 48 -3.80 0.65 9.07
CA GLY A 48 -5.07 -0.06 9.37
C GLY A 48 -5.94 -0.36 8.18
N LEU A 49 -5.38 -0.39 6.98
CA LEU A 49 -6.04 -0.76 5.72
C LEU A 49 -7.14 0.22 5.29
N ASP A 50 -7.09 1.45 5.79
CA ASP A 50 -7.96 2.51 5.33
C ASP A 50 -7.61 2.92 3.90
N GLN A 51 -8.60 3.37 3.17
CA GLN A 51 -8.50 3.82 1.79
C GLN A 51 -9.06 5.23 1.70
N PRO A 52 -8.48 6.10 0.88
CA PRO A 52 -9.09 7.38 0.56
C PRO A 52 -10.40 7.18 -0.20
N ASP A 53 -11.33 8.08 -0.04
CA ASP A 53 -12.53 8.13 -0.86
C ASP A 53 -12.24 8.76 -2.26
N GLU A 54 -13.23 8.69 -3.13
CA GLU A 54 -13.08 9.21 -4.51
C GLU A 54 -12.95 10.73 -4.53
N ASP A 55 -13.60 11.44 -3.61
CA ASP A 55 -13.55 12.90 -3.54
C ASP A 55 -12.16 13.38 -3.11
N PHE A 56 -11.52 12.68 -2.16
CA PHE A 56 -10.16 12.98 -1.75
C PHE A 56 -9.16 12.75 -2.90
N ILE A 57 -9.28 11.62 -3.60
CA ILE A 57 -8.40 11.32 -4.75
C ILE A 57 -8.62 12.29 -5.92
N ASN A 58 -9.86 12.66 -6.20
CA ASN A 58 -10.18 13.68 -7.20
C ASN A 58 -9.60 15.04 -6.79
N GLY A 59 -9.62 15.36 -5.50
CA GLY A 59 -8.93 16.51 -4.93
C GLY A 59 -7.43 16.48 -5.23
N LEU A 60 -6.74 15.36 -4.99
CA LEU A 60 -5.32 15.21 -5.30
C LEU A 60 -5.00 15.47 -6.78
N ALA A 61 -5.82 14.93 -7.69
CA ALA A 61 -5.63 15.12 -9.12
C ALA A 61 -5.82 16.59 -9.56
N ASN A 62 -6.72 17.32 -8.88
CA ASN A 62 -6.91 18.75 -9.09
C ASN A 62 -5.76 19.57 -8.51
N TYR A 63 -5.31 19.24 -7.30
CA TYR A 63 -4.22 19.92 -6.61
C TYR A 63 -2.88 19.76 -7.34
N GLN A 64 -2.61 18.58 -7.90
CA GLN A 64 -1.45 18.34 -8.77
C GLN A 64 -1.33 19.42 -9.84
N LYS A 65 -2.43 19.76 -10.49
CA LYS A 65 -2.49 20.78 -11.56
C LYS A 65 -2.46 22.21 -11.01
N LYS A 66 -3.29 22.48 -9.99
CA LYS A 66 -3.48 23.83 -9.41
C LYS A 66 -2.18 24.33 -8.77
N TYR A 67 -1.50 23.49 -8.02
CA TYR A 67 -0.34 23.86 -7.20
C TYR A 67 0.99 23.40 -7.83
N GLN A 68 0.95 22.67 -8.94
CA GLN A 68 2.13 22.08 -9.61
C GLN A 68 2.96 21.20 -8.66
N VAL A 69 2.29 20.48 -7.76
CA VAL A 69 2.92 19.52 -6.84
C VAL A 69 2.99 18.15 -7.46
N SER A 70 4.08 17.41 -7.19
CA SER A 70 4.20 16.02 -7.64
C SER A 70 3.35 15.08 -6.79
N ILE A 71 2.71 14.12 -7.43
CA ILE A 71 1.98 13.04 -6.74
C ILE A 71 2.83 11.78 -6.74
N ILE A 72 3.05 11.22 -5.55
CA ILE A 72 3.80 9.99 -5.33
C ILE A 72 2.83 8.93 -4.81
N ALA A 73 2.61 7.86 -5.57
CA ALA A 73 1.85 6.70 -5.11
C ALA A 73 2.79 5.68 -4.47
N ASP A 74 2.60 5.41 -3.18
CA ASP A 74 3.32 4.33 -2.50
C ASP A 74 2.61 3.00 -2.74
N GLU A 75 3.16 2.23 -3.67
CA GLU A 75 2.67 0.90 -4.06
C GLU A 75 3.53 -0.23 -3.51
N VAL A 76 4.39 0.08 -2.54
CA VAL A 76 5.30 -0.89 -1.92
C VAL A 76 4.54 -2.10 -1.36
N GLN A 77 3.34 -1.91 -0.79
CA GLN A 77 2.54 -3.00 -0.23
C GLN A 77 1.33 -3.37 -1.08
N SER A 78 0.71 -2.42 -1.75
CA SER A 78 -0.55 -2.58 -2.48
C SER A 78 -0.39 -3.02 -3.93
N GLY A 79 0.80 -2.82 -4.51
CA GLY A 79 1.10 -3.12 -5.89
C GLY A 79 1.23 -4.62 -6.22
N PHE A 80 1.57 -4.90 -7.47
CA PHE A 80 1.78 -6.24 -8.02
C PHE A 80 0.58 -7.16 -7.81
N CYS A 81 -0.59 -6.70 -8.23
CA CYS A 81 -1.88 -7.39 -8.17
C CYS A 81 -2.41 -7.67 -6.74
N ARG A 82 -1.70 -7.25 -5.68
CA ARG A 82 -2.13 -7.47 -4.30
C ARG A 82 -3.53 -6.93 -4.02
N SER A 83 -3.84 -5.77 -4.56
CA SER A 83 -5.12 -5.06 -4.38
C SER A 83 -6.18 -5.40 -5.44
N GLY A 84 -5.91 -6.37 -6.33
CA GLY A 84 -6.80 -6.69 -7.45
C GLY A 84 -6.61 -5.80 -8.69
N GLN A 85 -5.73 -4.83 -8.61
CA GLN A 85 -5.17 -4.07 -9.73
C GLN A 85 -3.65 -4.28 -9.75
N PHE A 86 -2.98 -4.04 -10.89
CA PHE A 86 -1.52 -4.12 -10.93
C PHE A 86 -0.90 -3.13 -9.94
N PHE A 87 -1.35 -1.88 -9.95
CA PHE A 87 -1.14 -0.90 -8.88
C PHE A 87 -2.48 -0.46 -8.31
N ALA A 88 -2.56 -0.28 -7.00
CA ALA A 88 -3.82 0.01 -6.32
C ALA A 88 -4.44 1.34 -6.73
N PHE A 89 -3.61 2.36 -7.04
CA PHE A 89 -4.08 3.67 -7.50
C PHE A 89 -4.85 3.59 -8.83
N GLN A 90 -4.65 2.55 -9.64
CA GLN A 90 -5.35 2.38 -10.92
C GLN A 90 -6.87 2.19 -10.78
N LYS A 91 -7.36 1.99 -9.56
CA LYS A 91 -8.80 2.06 -9.26
C LYS A 91 -9.35 3.49 -9.41
N PHE A 92 -8.51 4.48 -9.22
CA PHE A 92 -8.88 5.88 -9.19
C PHE A 92 -8.46 6.60 -10.47
N ASN A 93 -9.06 7.73 -10.75
CA ASN A 93 -8.71 8.56 -11.91
C ASN A 93 -7.58 9.54 -11.54
N ILE A 94 -6.40 9.00 -11.20
CA ILE A 94 -5.20 9.78 -10.86
C ILE A 94 -3.99 9.24 -11.63
N GLN A 95 -3.09 10.14 -12.01
CA GLN A 95 -1.82 9.81 -12.67
C GLN A 95 -0.67 10.27 -11.77
N PRO A 96 -0.07 9.38 -10.98
CA PRO A 96 1.08 9.73 -10.16
C PRO A 96 2.30 10.09 -11.03
N ASP A 97 3.12 11.02 -10.54
CA ASP A 97 4.39 11.36 -11.15
C ASP A 97 5.48 10.36 -10.78
N ILE A 98 5.37 9.79 -9.58
CA ILE A 98 6.30 8.77 -9.08
C ILE A 98 5.49 7.65 -8.45
N ILE A 99 5.92 6.40 -8.68
CA ILE A 99 5.37 5.21 -8.02
C ILE A 99 6.51 4.48 -7.32
N THR A 100 6.40 4.28 -6.00
CA THR A 100 7.37 3.48 -5.26
C THR A 100 6.97 2.01 -5.27
N ILE A 101 7.91 1.12 -5.53
CA ILE A 101 7.68 -0.32 -5.72
C ILE A 101 8.70 -1.16 -4.95
N ALA A 102 8.23 -2.22 -4.30
CA ALA A 102 9.07 -3.20 -3.61
C ALA A 102 8.26 -4.50 -3.31
N LYS A 103 8.60 -5.21 -2.27
CA LYS A 103 7.90 -6.38 -1.71
C LYS A 103 7.39 -7.37 -2.76
N GLY A 104 6.15 -7.21 -3.21
CA GLY A 104 5.52 -8.06 -4.24
C GLY A 104 6.30 -8.11 -5.55
N MET A 105 7.07 -7.07 -5.87
CA MET A 105 7.94 -7.01 -7.04
C MET A 105 8.94 -8.16 -7.11
N GLY A 106 9.50 -8.57 -5.97
CA GLY A 106 10.49 -9.64 -5.89
C GLY A 106 9.96 -10.95 -5.30
N ASN A 107 8.71 -10.98 -4.84
CA ASN A 107 8.07 -12.13 -4.17
C ASN A 107 8.98 -12.81 -3.12
N GLY A 108 9.59 -12.02 -2.26
CA GLY A 108 10.52 -12.46 -1.21
C GLY A 108 12.00 -12.19 -1.52
N PHE A 109 12.38 -11.97 -2.78
CA PHE A 109 13.72 -11.48 -3.08
C PHE A 109 13.83 -9.98 -2.76
N PRO A 110 14.92 -9.54 -2.10
CA PRO A 110 15.11 -8.13 -1.73
C PRO A 110 15.30 -7.26 -2.98
N VAL A 111 14.29 -6.50 -3.34
CA VAL A 111 14.32 -5.58 -4.47
C VAL A 111 13.33 -4.44 -4.24
N GLY A 112 13.65 -3.28 -4.72
CA GLY A 112 12.77 -2.12 -4.75
C GLY A 112 13.18 -1.17 -5.85
N GLY A 113 12.31 -0.25 -6.21
CA GLY A 113 12.54 0.72 -7.25
C GLY A 113 11.51 1.83 -7.22
N ILE A 114 11.66 2.74 -8.17
CA ILE A 114 10.68 3.78 -8.46
C ILE A 114 10.40 3.79 -9.97
N LEU A 115 9.16 4.06 -10.33
CA LEU A 115 8.77 4.43 -11.69
C LEU A 115 8.57 5.94 -11.69
N VAL A 116 9.18 6.63 -12.63
CA VAL A 116 9.18 8.09 -12.68
C VAL A 116 8.56 8.54 -13.99
N ASN A 117 7.66 9.53 -13.92
CA ASN A 117 7.09 10.13 -15.11
C ASN A 117 8.20 10.69 -16.03
N PRO A 118 8.16 10.43 -17.34
CA PRO A 118 9.17 10.90 -18.27
C PRO A 118 9.41 12.43 -18.27
N ASN A 119 8.45 13.21 -17.79
CA ASN A 119 8.61 14.66 -17.65
C ASN A 119 9.54 15.08 -16.50
N ILE A 120 9.84 14.16 -15.58
CA ILE A 120 10.82 14.38 -14.52
C ILE A 120 12.18 13.91 -15.01
N HIS A 121 13.07 14.86 -15.26
CA HIS A 121 14.40 14.56 -15.81
C HIS A 121 15.38 14.19 -14.70
N PRO A 122 15.94 12.96 -14.72
CA PRO A 122 16.90 12.54 -13.72
C PRO A 122 18.22 13.30 -13.90
N GLN A 123 18.86 13.64 -12.78
CA GLN A 123 20.19 14.23 -12.78
C GLN A 123 21.21 13.19 -12.33
N LYS A 124 22.32 13.10 -13.07
CA LYS A 124 23.39 12.15 -12.77
C LYS A 124 24.02 12.44 -11.40
N GLY A 125 24.13 11.42 -10.57
CA GLY A 125 24.82 11.50 -9.27
C GLY A 125 23.96 11.92 -8.09
N ILE A 126 22.64 12.21 -8.27
CA ILE A 126 21.74 12.52 -7.13
C ILE A 126 21.43 11.27 -6.30
N LEU A 127 21.18 10.16 -6.95
CA LEU A 127 20.88 8.88 -6.31
C LEU A 127 21.92 7.83 -6.73
N GLY A 128 22.32 7.02 -5.78
CA GLY A 128 23.24 5.93 -6.01
C GLY A 128 22.97 4.76 -5.07
N THR A 129 23.21 3.56 -5.55
CA THR A 129 23.14 2.35 -4.76
C THR A 129 24.13 1.32 -5.28
N THR A 130 24.88 0.68 -4.37
CA THR A 130 25.90 -0.30 -4.76
C THR A 130 25.28 -1.55 -5.39
N TYR A 131 24.15 -2.01 -4.87
CA TYR A 131 23.49 -3.26 -5.29
C TYR A 131 22.19 -3.04 -6.06
N GLY A 132 21.78 -1.80 -6.31
CA GLY A 132 20.56 -1.50 -7.05
C GLY A 132 20.64 -2.02 -8.48
N GLY A 133 19.57 -2.65 -8.96
CA GLY A 133 19.51 -3.20 -10.32
C GLY A 133 20.43 -4.40 -10.56
N ASN A 134 20.86 -5.11 -9.50
CA ASN A 134 21.67 -6.32 -9.70
C ASN A 134 20.88 -7.40 -10.48
N HIS A 135 21.62 -8.25 -11.21
CA HIS A 135 21.01 -9.22 -12.12
C HIS A 135 20.04 -10.19 -11.46
N LEU A 136 20.34 -10.65 -10.23
CA LEU A 136 19.47 -11.59 -9.51
C LEU A 136 18.13 -10.93 -9.13
N ALA A 137 18.16 -9.68 -8.66
CA ALA A 137 16.96 -8.91 -8.36
C ALA A 137 16.12 -8.66 -9.61
N CYS A 138 16.77 -8.33 -10.74
CA CYS A 138 16.09 -8.10 -12.02
C CYS A 138 15.43 -9.40 -12.53
N VAL A 139 16.14 -10.54 -12.48
CA VAL A 139 15.60 -11.84 -12.91
C VAL A 139 14.43 -12.26 -12.02
N ALA A 140 14.55 -12.10 -10.68
CA ALA A 140 13.45 -12.40 -9.76
C ALA A 140 12.20 -11.56 -10.08
N SER A 141 12.38 -10.25 -10.28
CA SER A 141 11.28 -9.35 -10.62
C SER A 141 10.65 -9.67 -11.98
N LEU A 142 11.46 -9.98 -12.99
CA LEU A 142 10.97 -10.37 -14.31
C LEU A 142 10.12 -11.65 -14.23
N SER A 143 10.59 -12.65 -13.51
CA SER A 143 9.85 -13.90 -13.29
C SER A 143 8.50 -13.66 -12.61
N VAL A 144 8.46 -12.75 -11.63
CA VAL A 144 7.20 -12.35 -10.98
C VAL A 144 6.25 -11.69 -11.98
N LEU A 145 6.74 -10.73 -12.77
CA LEU A 145 5.92 -10.03 -13.78
C LEU A 145 5.31 -10.99 -14.79
N GLU A 146 6.11 -11.91 -15.32
CA GLU A 146 5.67 -12.94 -16.26
C GLU A 146 4.60 -13.84 -15.63
N TYR A 147 4.80 -14.27 -14.38
CA TYR A 147 3.83 -15.10 -13.66
C TYR A 147 2.52 -14.38 -13.43
N LEU A 148 2.56 -13.12 -12.95
CA LEU A 148 1.37 -12.30 -12.71
C LEU A 148 0.54 -12.13 -13.99
N LYS A 149 1.22 -11.84 -15.11
CA LYS A 149 0.59 -11.66 -16.42
C LYS A 149 -0.03 -12.96 -16.94
N LYS A 150 0.75 -14.07 -16.93
CA LYS A 150 0.32 -15.37 -17.43
C LYS A 150 -0.90 -15.94 -16.69
N ASN A 151 -0.99 -15.69 -15.39
CA ASN A 151 -1.98 -16.34 -14.50
C ASN A 151 -3.16 -15.44 -14.12
N ASN A 152 -3.28 -14.22 -14.66
CA ASN A 152 -4.35 -13.27 -14.33
C ASN A 152 -4.53 -13.03 -12.81
N ILE A 153 -3.42 -12.87 -12.12
CA ILE A 153 -3.40 -12.81 -10.63
C ILE A 153 -4.27 -11.68 -10.08
N CYS A 154 -4.34 -10.53 -10.76
CA CYS A 154 -5.20 -9.43 -10.32
C CYS A 154 -6.67 -9.87 -10.25
N LYS A 155 -7.17 -10.60 -11.26
CA LYS A 155 -8.55 -11.12 -11.25
C LYS A 155 -8.75 -12.15 -10.14
N LYS A 156 -7.81 -13.09 -9.97
CA LYS A 156 -7.87 -14.08 -8.89
C LYS A 156 -7.90 -13.42 -7.50
N ALA A 157 -7.15 -12.33 -7.31
CA ALA A 157 -7.17 -11.58 -6.05
C ALA A 157 -8.57 -11.02 -5.73
N LEU A 158 -9.30 -10.51 -6.73
CA LEU A 158 -10.68 -10.02 -6.53
C LEU A 158 -11.68 -11.15 -6.29
N GLU A 159 -11.52 -12.28 -6.96
CA GLU A 159 -12.35 -13.48 -6.74
C GLU A 159 -12.18 -13.99 -5.30
N LEU A 160 -10.94 -14.08 -4.82
CA LEU A 160 -10.64 -14.48 -3.45
C LEU A 160 -11.08 -13.45 -2.41
N GLU A 161 -11.01 -12.16 -2.71
CA GLU A 161 -11.60 -11.11 -1.87
C GLU A 161 -13.09 -11.33 -1.68
N SER A 162 -13.81 -11.56 -2.78
CA SER A 162 -15.26 -11.77 -2.75
C SER A 162 -15.61 -13.01 -1.94
N TYR A 163 -14.88 -14.10 -2.13
CA TYR A 163 -15.04 -15.32 -1.35
C TYR A 163 -14.78 -15.08 0.15
N PHE A 164 -13.67 -14.40 0.48
CA PHE A 164 -13.31 -14.08 1.86
C PHE A 164 -14.39 -13.22 2.54
N LYS A 165 -14.86 -12.16 1.88
CA LYS A 165 -15.92 -11.29 2.40
C LYS A 165 -17.23 -12.06 2.60
N HIS A 166 -17.58 -12.96 1.69
CA HIS A 166 -18.75 -13.83 1.84
C HIS A 166 -18.63 -14.75 3.06
N ILE A 167 -17.45 -15.35 3.28
CA ILE A 167 -17.26 -16.18 4.50
C ILE A 167 -17.28 -15.31 5.76
N ALA A 168 -16.58 -14.19 5.76
CA ALA A 168 -16.52 -13.28 6.89
C ALA A 168 -17.90 -12.76 7.33
N SER A 169 -18.81 -12.51 6.37
CA SER A 169 -20.17 -12.04 6.65
C SER A 169 -21.05 -13.02 7.43
N LYS A 170 -20.63 -14.29 7.55
CA LYS A 170 -21.34 -15.31 8.35
C LYS A 170 -21.06 -15.23 9.85
N PHE A 171 -20.10 -14.41 10.26
CA PHE A 171 -19.66 -14.30 11.64
C PHE A 171 -20.05 -12.95 12.24
N ASN A 172 -20.99 -12.95 13.16
CA ASN A 172 -21.47 -11.73 13.83
C ASN A 172 -20.40 -11.02 14.68
N SER A 173 -19.34 -11.72 15.06
CA SER A 173 -18.19 -11.15 15.78
C SER A 173 -17.30 -10.26 14.93
N ILE A 174 -17.42 -10.34 13.60
CA ILE A 174 -16.66 -9.51 12.67
C ILE A 174 -17.40 -8.19 12.45
N LYS A 175 -16.81 -7.10 12.91
CA LYS A 175 -17.35 -5.75 12.73
C LYS A 175 -17.26 -5.29 11.28
N LYS A 176 -16.09 -5.48 10.66
CA LYS A 176 -15.83 -5.02 9.29
C LYS A 176 -14.66 -5.78 8.65
N VAL A 177 -14.76 -6.02 7.36
CA VAL A 177 -13.60 -6.40 6.53
C VAL A 177 -13.08 -5.14 5.83
N LYS A 178 -11.82 -4.78 6.06
CA LYS A 178 -11.15 -3.61 5.48
C LYS A 178 -10.18 -4.04 4.38
N GLY A 179 -9.80 -3.08 3.53
CA GLY A 179 -8.86 -3.31 2.45
C GLY A 179 -9.51 -3.77 1.15
N ARG A 180 -8.67 -4.26 0.19
CA ARG A 180 -9.09 -4.68 -1.14
C ARG A 180 -8.15 -5.75 -1.71
N GLY A 181 -8.69 -6.60 -2.61
CA GLY A 181 -7.96 -7.74 -3.16
C GLY A 181 -7.53 -8.70 -2.06
N LEU A 182 -6.25 -9.00 -1.98
CA LEU A 182 -5.66 -9.80 -0.91
C LEU A 182 -4.86 -8.95 0.10
N MET A 183 -5.09 -7.66 0.13
CA MET A 183 -4.63 -6.76 1.19
C MET A 183 -5.82 -6.48 2.12
N LEU A 184 -6.19 -7.48 2.92
CA LEU A 184 -7.40 -7.50 3.74
C LEU A 184 -7.08 -7.51 5.23
N GLY A 185 -8.03 -7.03 6.02
CA GLY A 185 -8.02 -7.16 7.46
C GLY A 185 -9.43 -7.30 8.02
N ILE A 186 -9.52 -7.94 9.17
CA ILE A 186 -10.75 -8.14 9.92
C ILE A 186 -10.72 -7.23 11.14
N GLU A 187 -11.68 -6.34 11.22
CA GLU A 187 -11.89 -5.48 12.39
C GLU A 187 -12.92 -6.08 13.31
N PHE A 188 -12.61 -6.06 14.60
CA PHE A 188 -13.48 -6.50 15.71
C PHE A 188 -13.80 -5.31 16.60
N ASP A 189 -14.71 -5.49 17.56
CA ASP A 189 -15.05 -4.52 18.59
C ASP A 189 -14.24 -4.69 19.90
N PHE A 190 -13.28 -5.62 19.90
CA PHE A 190 -12.41 -5.96 21.04
C PHE A 190 -10.93 -6.01 20.65
N ASP A 191 -10.03 -5.98 21.64
CA ASP A 191 -8.58 -6.14 21.43
C ASP A 191 -8.26 -7.58 20.98
N VAL A 192 -7.65 -7.69 19.80
CA VAL A 192 -7.37 -8.99 19.14
C VAL A 192 -6.02 -9.60 19.53
N SER A 193 -5.31 -9.07 20.51
CA SER A 193 -3.97 -9.53 20.89
C SER A 193 -3.95 -11.00 21.30
N GLU A 194 -4.93 -11.42 22.12
CA GLU A 194 -5.09 -12.82 22.53
C GLU A 194 -5.48 -13.71 21.35
N LEU A 195 -6.45 -13.28 20.55
CA LEU A 195 -6.87 -14.02 19.36
C LEU A 195 -5.71 -14.25 18.41
N ARG A 196 -4.89 -13.22 18.16
CA ARG A 196 -3.69 -13.34 17.32
C ARG A 196 -2.69 -14.33 17.91
N SER A 197 -2.47 -14.32 19.22
CA SER A 197 -1.58 -15.28 19.89
C SER A 197 -2.08 -16.71 19.68
N LYS A 198 -3.37 -16.97 19.85
CA LYS A 198 -3.97 -18.30 19.58
C LYS A 198 -3.82 -18.68 18.10
N LEU A 199 -4.09 -17.79 17.16
CA LEU A 199 -3.90 -18.06 15.73
C LEU A 199 -2.48 -18.50 15.41
N VAL A 200 -1.47 -17.82 15.97
CA VAL A 200 -0.04 -18.15 15.72
C VAL A 200 0.36 -19.44 16.42
N TYR A 201 0.14 -19.55 17.73
CA TYR A 201 0.72 -20.63 18.54
C TYR A 201 -0.07 -21.93 18.48
N GLU A 202 -1.41 -21.87 18.42
CA GLU A 202 -2.27 -23.05 18.40
C GLU A 202 -2.61 -23.46 16.96
N HIS A 203 -2.99 -22.52 16.12
CA HIS A 203 -3.47 -22.78 14.76
C HIS A 203 -2.43 -22.62 13.65
N LYS A 204 -1.21 -22.13 13.97
CA LYS A 204 -0.11 -21.90 13.02
C LYS A 204 -0.47 -20.92 11.89
N ILE A 205 -1.38 -19.98 12.17
CA ILE A 205 -1.84 -18.97 11.24
C ILE A 205 -1.15 -17.65 11.57
N PHE A 206 -0.24 -17.21 10.71
CA PHE A 206 0.44 -15.94 10.86
C PHE A 206 -0.44 -14.79 10.39
N THR A 207 -0.65 -13.80 11.26
CA THR A 207 -1.41 -12.59 10.95
C THR A 207 -0.61 -11.33 11.27
N GLY A 208 -0.79 -10.28 10.46
CA GLY A 208 -0.20 -8.97 10.70
C GLY A 208 -0.93 -8.21 11.82
N SER A 209 -0.19 -7.28 12.43
CA SER A 209 -0.76 -6.26 13.30
C SER A 209 -0.81 -4.92 12.60
N SER A 210 -1.67 -4.04 13.08
CA SER A 210 -1.68 -2.61 12.74
C SER A 210 -1.52 -1.79 14.02
N SER A 211 -1.51 -0.47 13.90
CA SER A 211 -1.64 0.43 15.04
C SER A 211 -2.99 0.30 15.74
N ASN A 212 -4.02 -0.16 15.02
CA ASN A 212 -5.34 -0.45 15.58
C ASN A 212 -5.33 -1.84 16.25
N LYS A 213 -5.50 -1.91 17.56
CA LYS A 213 -5.52 -3.14 18.35
C LYS A 213 -6.71 -4.05 18.05
N ASN A 214 -7.74 -3.54 17.42
CA ASN A 214 -8.95 -4.28 17.07
C ASN A 214 -8.90 -4.87 15.65
N LEU A 215 -7.76 -4.73 14.96
CA LEU A 215 -7.62 -5.15 13.57
C LEU A 215 -6.58 -6.26 13.42
N ILE A 216 -7.00 -7.38 12.86
CA ILE A 216 -6.11 -8.43 12.33
C ILE A 216 -5.92 -8.19 10.84
N ARG A 217 -4.68 -7.98 10.41
CA ARG A 217 -4.34 -7.93 8.98
C ARG A 217 -3.94 -9.32 8.49
N GLN A 218 -4.35 -9.63 7.27
CA GLN A 218 -3.84 -10.81 6.58
C GLN A 218 -2.36 -10.62 6.26
N ILE A 219 -1.54 -11.58 6.66
CA ILE A 219 -0.17 -11.67 6.17
C ILE A 219 -0.12 -12.54 4.91
N ILE A 220 0.78 -12.19 4.07
CA ILE A 220 1.26 -12.61 2.75
C ILE A 220 1.61 -14.12 2.63
N VAL A 221 1.01 -14.99 3.37
CA VAL A 221 1.25 -16.45 3.22
C VAL A 221 0.65 -17.00 1.90
N THR A 222 -0.25 -16.26 1.28
CA THR A 222 -1.08 -16.78 0.19
C THR A 222 -0.35 -16.91 -1.16
N ILE A 223 0.78 -16.23 -1.38
CA ILE A 223 1.51 -16.35 -2.66
C ILE A 223 2.36 -17.63 -2.70
N LEU A 224 2.90 -18.06 -1.58
CA LEU A 224 3.68 -19.31 -1.50
C LEU A 224 2.82 -20.57 -1.66
N ALA A 225 1.57 -20.55 -1.23
CA ALA A 225 0.65 -21.69 -1.35
C ALA A 225 0.11 -21.90 -2.76
N THR A 226 0.30 -20.96 -3.68
CA THR A 226 -0.13 -21.10 -5.10
C THR A 226 1.03 -21.49 -6.02
N LEU A 227 2.23 -21.71 -5.50
CA LEU A 227 3.41 -22.15 -6.27
C LEU A 227 3.66 -23.65 -6.17
N THR A 228 2.86 -24.40 -5.42
CA THR A 228 2.80 -25.87 -5.43
C THR A 228 1.54 -26.31 -6.17
#